data_18c20ae38c77b06d5d265b0c67baa924
#
_entry.id   18c20ae38c77b06d5d265b0c67baa924
#
_cell.length_a   1.000
_cell.length_b   1.000
_cell.length_c   1.000
_cell.angle_alpha   90.00
_cell.angle_beta   90.00
_cell.angle_gamma   90.00
#
_symmetry.space_group_name_H-M   'P 1'
#
loop_
_entity.id
_entity.type
_entity.pdbx_description
1 polymer ?
#
loop_
_entity_poly.entity_id
_entity_poly.type
_entity_poly.pdbx_seq_one_letter_code
_entity_poly.pdbx_strand_id
1 'polypeptide(L)'
;MLLAAATLAAAQPPSAFQDRSTQPASQMSPADLSNIGIDQRLDQQVPLDLQFKDESGKTVRLGDYFHSGRPVILNLVYYTCPMLCGEELAGEASALGVLRFTPGKEYEVVSVSFNPDETPKDAAEKKEVYIARMNEHLEHKTNGDGWHFLTGQQAEIKQLAEAVGFRYRRDPRTRQFIHAAVIMIVTPTGKIAQYYYGVEFSPKDIRLGLIEASQDKIGTLVDQVLLYCYHYDPSTGRYGAVVTNIMRVAGAATMLILGGFLIVMYRRESRVGFKNRLTANGSSPQGLKPEFYEAGDGAAEAAPLQGAIETRSHNRGKGTGRA
;
A
#
# COMPACT_ATOMS: atom_id res chain seq x y z
N MET A 1 7.78 17.84 -68.79
CA MET A 1 7.76 18.49 -67.48
C MET A 1 8.05 17.41 -66.44
N LEU A 2 9.30 17.30 -65.97
CA LEU A 2 9.74 16.39 -64.88
C LEU A 2 9.72 17.21 -63.60
N LEU A 3 8.88 16.81 -62.64
CA LEU A 3 8.88 17.35 -61.25
C LEU A 3 9.90 16.48 -60.45
N ALA A 4 11.01 17.13 -60.08
CA ALA A 4 11.97 16.56 -59.12
C ALA A 4 11.45 16.79 -57.70
N ALA A 5 11.08 15.75 -56.99
CA ALA A 5 10.77 15.78 -55.55
C ALA A 5 12.11 15.76 -54.77
N ALA A 6 12.43 16.90 -54.16
CA ALA A 6 13.56 17.00 -53.22
C ALA A 6 13.10 16.45 -51.87
N THR A 7 13.66 15.29 -51.49
CA THR A 7 13.53 14.72 -50.14
C THR A 7 14.46 15.49 -49.18
N LEU A 8 13.88 16.32 -48.29
CA LEU A 8 14.61 16.85 -47.13
C LEU A 8 14.91 15.69 -46.17
N ALA A 9 16.16 15.24 -46.14
CA ALA A 9 16.63 14.41 -45.05
C ALA A 9 16.80 15.28 -43.80
N ALA A 10 15.86 15.16 -42.84
CA ALA A 10 16.01 15.71 -41.51
C ALA A 10 17.18 15.01 -40.82
N ALA A 11 18.29 15.68 -40.65
CA ALA A 11 19.40 15.23 -39.82
C ALA A 11 18.92 15.16 -38.37
N GLN A 12 18.76 13.96 -37.83
CA GLN A 12 18.55 13.74 -36.41
C GLN A 12 19.82 14.17 -35.67
N PRO A 13 19.74 14.99 -34.62
CA PRO A 13 20.92 15.26 -33.80
C PRO A 13 21.42 13.96 -33.18
N PRO A 14 22.75 13.78 -33.00
CA PRO A 14 23.29 12.61 -32.38
C PRO A 14 22.68 12.46 -30.97
N SER A 15 22.15 11.28 -30.68
CA SER A 15 21.63 10.89 -29.37
C SER A 15 22.81 10.67 -28.40
N ALA A 16 23.55 11.77 -28.12
CA ALA A 16 24.53 11.84 -27.06
C ALA A 16 23.80 12.17 -25.76
N PHE A 17 24.06 11.34 -24.76
CA PHE A 17 23.56 11.46 -23.39
C PHE A 17 22.08 11.03 -23.14
N GLN A 18 21.72 9.81 -23.51
CA GLN A 18 20.90 9.04 -22.61
C GLN A 18 21.82 8.48 -21.53
N ASP A 19 21.91 9.21 -20.44
CA ASP A 19 22.54 8.70 -19.23
C ASP A 19 21.69 7.52 -18.73
N ARG A 20 22.16 6.30 -19.01
CA ARG A 20 21.51 5.04 -18.59
C ARG A 20 21.56 4.83 -17.08
N SER A 21 22.07 5.82 -16.33
CA SER A 21 22.25 5.73 -14.88
C SER A 21 20.93 5.89 -14.07
N THR A 22 19.83 6.33 -14.72
CA THR A 22 18.55 6.58 -14.08
C THR A 22 17.40 5.77 -14.68
N GLN A 23 17.60 4.48 -14.92
CA GLN A 23 16.46 3.62 -15.24
C GLN A 23 15.58 3.45 -13.99
N PRO A 24 14.30 3.86 -14.03
CA PRO A 24 13.39 3.61 -12.93
C PRO A 24 13.26 2.10 -12.69
N ALA A 25 12.98 1.72 -11.44
CA ALA A 25 12.85 0.32 -11.03
C ALA A 25 11.89 -0.51 -11.92
N SER A 26 10.91 0.16 -12.57
CA SER A 26 9.99 -0.43 -13.53
C SER A 26 10.66 -0.96 -14.83
N GLN A 27 11.91 -0.58 -15.09
CA GLN A 27 12.68 -1.04 -16.27
C GLN A 27 13.75 -2.10 -15.92
N MET A 28 13.84 -2.49 -14.65
CA MET A 28 14.73 -3.56 -14.23
C MET A 28 14.20 -4.92 -14.68
N SER A 29 15.10 -5.81 -15.10
CA SER A 29 14.68 -7.17 -15.44
C SER A 29 14.25 -7.94 -14.19
N PRO A 30 13.34 -8.92 -14.29
CA PRO A 30 12.98 -9.77 -13.15
C PRO A 30 14.19 -10.44 -12.48
N ALA A 31 15.23 -10.77 -13.24
CA ALA A 31 16.48 -11.32 -12.71
C ALA A 31 17.25 -10.31 -11.86
N ASP A 32 17.13 -9.01 -12.16
CA ASP A 32 17.77 -7.95 -11.37
C ASP A 32 17.11 -7.75 -10.02
N LEU A 33 15.82 -8.12 -9.89
CA LEU A 33 15.01 -7.96 -8.69
C LEU A 33 14.95 -9.24 -7.82
N SER A 34 15.43 -10.37 -8.33
CA SER A 34 15.28 -11.69 -7.67
C SER A 34 15.88 -11.78 -6.26
N ASN A 35 16.91 -10.96 -5.98
CA ASN A 35 17.61 -10.94 -4.69
C ASN A 35 17.29 -9.71 -3.84
N ILE A 36 16.21 -9.01 -4.16
CA ILE A 36 15.78 -7.80 -3.44
C ILE A 36 14.40 -8.06 -2.85
N GLY A 37 14.19 -7.66 -1.60
CA GLY A 37 12.89 -7.83 -0.95
C GLY A 37 12.99 -8.00 0.55
N ILE A 38 11.88 -8.35 1.15
CA ILE A 38 11.76 -8.60 2.58
C ILE A 38 11.20 -10.01 2.78
N ASP A 39 11.97 -10.85 3.45
CA ASP A 39 11.49 -12.12 3.95
C ASP A 39 11.02 -11.92 5.38
N GLN A 40 9.71 -11.87 5.62
CA GLN A 40 9.19 -11.62 6.97
C GLN A 40 9.70 -12.65 7.97
N ARG A 41 10.26 -12.16 9.06
CA ARG A 41 10.86 -12.94 10.16
C ARG A 41 10.10 -12.68 11.47
N LEU A 42 8.77 -12.77 11.44
CA LEU A 42 7.96 -12.58 12.63
C LEU A 42 8.37 -13.55 13.75
N ASP A 43 8.34 -13.08 15.00
CA ASP A 43 8.81 -13.79 16.21
C ASP A 43 10.31 -14.12 16.23
N GLN A 44 11.07 -13.73 15.21
CA GLN A 44 12.52 -13.90 15.23
C GLN A 44 13.19 -12.85 16.10
N GLN A 45 14.25 -13.30 16.79
CA GLN A 45 15.05 -12.43 17.64
C GLN A 45 16.02 -11.59 16.81
N VAL A 46 15.95 -10.27 16.98
CA VAL A 46 16.96 -9.35 16.45
C VAL A 46 18.25 -9.54 17.26
N PRO A 47 19.44 -9.59 16.63
CA PRO A 47 20.72 -9.76 17.32
C PRO A 47 21.09 -8.46 18.06
N LEU A 48 20.79 -8.41 19.35
CA LEU A 48 20.91 -7.21 20.19
C LEU A 48 22.36 -6.89 20.61
N ASP A 49 23.28 -7.79 20.42
CA ASP A 49 24.71 -7.67 20.74
C ASP A 49 25.55 -7.00 19.64
N LEU A 50 24.95 -6.78 18.46
CA LEU A 50 25.62 -6.11 17.35
C LEU A 50 26.05 -4.68 17.73
N GLN A 51 27.26 -4.31 17.30
CA GLN A 51 27.85 -3.01 17.59
C GLN A 51 27.72 -2.06 16.40
N PHE A 52 27.29 -0.85 16.70
CA PHE A 52 27.16 0.25 15.73
C PHE A 52 27.81 1.51 16.31
N LYS A 53 27.91 2.56 15.50
CA LYS A 53 28.20 3.91 15.96
C LYS A 53 26.94 4.74 15.87
N ASP A 54 26.63 5.45 16.94
CA ASP A 54 25.56 6.44 16.94
C ASP A 54 25.98 7.73 16.19
N GLU A 55 25.06 8.64 16.05
CA GLU A 55 25.26 9.93 15.38
C GLU A 55 26.32 10.82 16.05
N SER A 56 26.70 10.55 17.30
CA SER A 56 27.80 11.21 17.99
C SER A 56 29.16 10.53 17.74
N GLY A 57 29.18 9.37 17.11
CA GLY A 57 30.36 8.54 16.87
C GLY A 57 30.71 7.59 18.02
N LYS A 58 29.88 7.53 19.06
CA LYS A 58 30.05 6.60 20.17
C LYS A 58 29.69 5.18 19.73
N THR A 59 30.46 4.19 20.12
CA THR A 59 30.12 2.78 19.91
C THR A 59 29.03 2.37 20.89
N VAL A 60 27.93 1.82 20.36
CA VAL A 60 26.75 1.37 21.08
C VAL A 60 26.38 -0.04 20.63
N ARG A 61 25.69 -0.79 21.49
CA ARG A 61 25.06 -2.05 21.08
C ARG A 61 23.63 -1.78 20.64
N LEU A 62 23.13 -2.51 19.65
CA LEU A 62 21.74 -2.40 19.22
C LEU A 62 20.79 -2.61 20.41
N GLY A 63 21.12 -3.54 21.31
CA GLY A 63 20.36 -3.81 22.53
C GLY A 63 20.27 -2.66 23.52
N ASP A 64 21.14 -1.65 23.43
CA ASP A 64 21.08 -0.50 24.32
C ASP A 64 19.79 0.32 24.17
N TYR A 65 19.08 0.15 23.05
CA TYR A 65 17.79 0.79 22.77
C TYR A 65 16.56 -0.03 23.19
N PHE A 66 16.75 -1.25 23.69
CA PHE A 66 15.69 -2.20 24.06
C PHE A 66 15.50 -2.36 25.59
N HIS A 67 16.26 -1.64 26.41
CA HIS A 67 16.28 -1.85 27.87
C HIS A 67 15.13 -1.22 28.65
N SER A 68 14.33 -0.36 28.02
CA SER A 68 13.34 0.44 28.75
C SER A 68 11.96 -0.22 28.87
N GLY A 69 11.79 -1.47 28.42
CA GLY A 69 10.48 -2.11 28.33
C GLY A 69 9.57 -1.48 27.26
N ARG A 70 10.13 -0.69 26.35
CA ARG A 70 9.42 -0.02 25.26
C ARG A 70 9.64 -0.76 23.93
N PRO A 71 8.63 -0.80 23.05
CA PRO A 71 8.83 -1.30 21.69
C PRO A 71 9.73 -0.37 20.88
N VAL A 72 10.37 -0.92 19.87
CA VAL A 72 11.30 -0.20 19.00
C VAL A 72 10.78 -0.23 17.56
N ILE A 73 10.73 0.92 16.89
CA ILE A 73 10.62 0.97 15.43
C ILE A 73 12.02 0.86 14.86
N LEU A 74 12.28 -0.18 14.08
CA LEU A 74 13.55 -0.44 13.43
C LEU A 74 13.40 -0.31 11.93
N ASN A 75 14.28 0.46 11.28
CA ASN A 75 14.38 0.49 9.83
C ASN A 75 15.84 0.36 9.36
N LEU A 76 16.00 -0.12 8.12
CA LEU A 76 17.29 -0.19 7.44
C LEU A 76 17.23 0.73 6.23
N VAL A 77 18.01 1.78 6.27
CA VAL A 77 18.09 2.82 5.23
C VAL A 77 19.54 3.09 4.87
N TYR A 78 19.84 3.94 3.88
CA TYR A 78 21.16 4.57 3.78
C TYR A 78 21.01 6.08 3.58
N TYR A 79 21.81 6.83 4.30
CA TYR A 79 21.59 8.26 4.50
C TYR A 79 21.88 9.08 3.25
N THR A 80 22.83 8.67 2.43
CA THR A 80 23.22 9.36 1.20
C THR A 80 22.38 8.96 -0.01
N CYS A 81 21.27 8.25 0.19
CA CYS A 81 20.34 7.85 -0.86
C CYS A 81 19.76 9.08 -1.59
N PRO A 82 19.89 9.16 -2.92
CA PRO A 82 19.32 10.27 -3.67
C PRO A 82 17.81 10.10 -3.97
N MET A 83 17.19 9.00 -3.54
CA MET A 83 15.83 8.64 -3.96
C MET A 83 14.95 8.15 -2.80
N LEU A 84 14.78 6.83 -2.68
CA LEU A 84 13.69 6.18 -1.92
C LEU A 84 13.85 6.28 -0.40
N CYS A 85 15.07 6.17 0.14
CA CYS A 85 15.27 6.22 1.59
C CYS A 85 14.91 7.58 2.19
N GLY A 86 15.08 8.65 1.41
CA GLY A 86 14.63 9.98 1.79
C GLY A 86 13.12 10.06 1.95
N GLU A 87 12.37 9.45 1.05
CA GLU A 87 10.91 9.38 1.10
C GLU A 87 10.43 8.47 2.24
N GLU A 88 11.09 7.33 2.48
CA GLU A 88 10.79 6.44 3.59
C GLU A 88 10.92 7.13 4.94
N LEU A 89 12.08 7.75 5.21
CA LEU A 89 12.32 8.52 6.45
C LEU A 89 11.40 9.74 6.56
N ALA A 90 11.04 10.35 5.45
CA ALA A 90 10.10 11.48 5.41
C ALA A 90 8.67 11.06 5.77
N GLY A 91 8.23 9.93 5.24
CA GLY A 91 6.93 9.34 5.57
C GLY A 91 6.87 8.89 7.02
N GLU A 92 7.95 8.25 7.51
CA GLU A 92 8.09 7.88 8.91
C GLU A 92 8.02 9.11 9.82
N ALA A 93 8.83 10.15 9.58
CA ALA A 93 8.80 11.39 10.36
C ALA A 93 7.40 12.03 10.38
N SER A 94 6.72 12.05 9.24
CA SER A 94 5.37 12.60 9.13
C SER A 94 4.35 11.78 9.92
N ALA A 95 4.43 10.45 9.86
CA ALA A 95 3.55 9.56 10.61
C ALA A 95 3.78 9.67 12.13
N LEU A 96 5.05 9.69 12.55
CA LEU A 96 5.43 9.82 13.95
C LEU A 96 5.05 11.18 14.53
N GLY A 97 5.13 12.25 13.73
CA GLY A 97 4.78 13.61 14.12
C GLY A 97 3.30 13.80 14.49
N VAL A 98 2.39 12.96 14.01
CA VAL A 98 0.96 13.03 14.36
C VAL A 98 0.54 12.00 15.41
N LEU A 99 1.45 11.15 15.87
CA LEU A 99 1.17 10.22 16.95
C LEU A 99 1.04 10.97 18.28
N ARG A 100 0.14 10.48 19.15
CA ARG A 100 0.06 10.94 20.55
C ARG A 100 1.18 10.35 21.43
N PHE A 101 1.96 9.42 20.89
CA PHE A 101 3.12 8.82 21.52
C PHE A 101 4.38 9.58 21.12
N THR A 102 5.31 9.74 22.04
CA THR A 102 6.54 10.48 21.81
C THR A 102 7.73 9.53 21.80
N PRO A 103 8.60 9.56 20.78
CA PRO A 103 9.85 8.80 20.79
C PRO A 103 10.67 9.14 22.06
N GLY A 104 11.29 8.13 22.65
CA GLY A 104 12.04 8.28 23.91
C GLY A 104 11.17 8.17 25.18
N LYS A 105 9.83 8.15 25.05
CA LYS A 105 8.90 7.97 26.18
C LYS A 105 8.11 6.67 26.07
N GLU A 106 7.31 6.50 25.05
CA GLU A 106 6.46 5.34 24.84
C GLU A 106 7.11 4.29 23.92
N TYR A 107 8.04 4.70 23.06
CA TYR A 107 8.77 3.82 22.13
C TYR A 107 10.11 4.45 21.75
N GLU A 108 10.99 3.67 21.15
CA GLU A 108 12.23 4.14 20.52
C GLU A 108 12.16 3.97 19.01
N VAL A 109 12.95 4.76 18.29
CA VAL A 109 13.15 4.61 16.84
C VAL A 109 14.63 4.43 16.58
N VAL A 110 14.98 3.41 15.80
CA VAL A 110 16.37 3.09 15.44
C VAL A 110 16.47 2.94 13.93
N SER A 111 17.10 3.91 13.29
CA SER A 111 17.43 3.88 11.87
C SER A 111 18.88 3.44 11.70
N VAL A 112 19.09 2.30 11.03
CA VAL A 112 20.45 1.75 10.82
C VAL A 112 20.82 1.92 9.35
N SER A 113 21.96 2.57 9.10
CA SER A 113 22.49 2.59 7.74
C SER A 113 23.01 1.20 7.36
N PHE A 114 22.54 0.71 6.20
CA PHE A 114 23.09 -0.51 5.61
C PHE A 114 24.22 -0.24 4.59
N ASN A 115 24.63 1.03 4.43
CA ASN A 115 25.80 1.41 3.66
C ASN A 115 27.04 1.50 4.56
N PRO A 116 28.04 0.60 4.44
CA PRO A 116 29.22 0.60 5.31
C PRO A 116 30.15 1.79 5.06
N ASP A 117 29.95 2.51 3.95
CA ASP A 117 30.75 3.68 3.59
C ASP A 117 30.26 4.96 4.34
N GLU A 118 29.09 4.91 5.01
CA GLU A 118 28.53 6.06 5.74
C GLU A 118 29.12 6.23 7.13
N THR A 119 29.14 7.48 7.57
CA THR A 119 29.80 7.91 8.79
C THR A 119 28.78 8.44 9.82
N PRO A 120 29.16 8.53 11.11
CA PRO A 120 28.35 9.20 12.13
C PRO A 120 27.95 10.64 11.76
N LYS A 121 28.75 11.33 10.95
CA LYS A 121 28.41 12.67 10.46
C LYS A 121 27.20 12.62 9.52
N ASP A 122 27.16 11.65 8.61
CA ASP A 122 26.00 11.47 7.71
C ASP A 122 24.73 11.14 8.52
N ALA A 123 24.88 10.32 9.56
CA ALA A 123 23.81 9.99 10.50
C ALA A 123 23.29 11.24 11.25
N ALA A 124 24.20 12.09 11.77
CA ALA A 124 23.84 13.30 12.48
C ALA A 124 23.10 14.31 11.58
N GLU A 125 23.59 14.53 10.35
CA GLU A 125 22.95 15.40 9.38
C GLU A 125 21.52 14.92 9.05
N LYS A 126 21.32 13.63 8.88
CA LYS A 126 19.98 13.05 8.64
C LYS A 126 19.08 13.16 9.86
N LYS A 127 19.60 12.87 11.05
CA LYS A 127 18.85 13.05 12.30
C LYS A 127 18.28 14.45 12.40
N GLU A 128 19.09 15.47 12.20
CA GLU A 128 18.66 16.87 12.28
C GLU A 128 17.48 17.16 11.35
N VAL A 129 17.58 16.73 10.09
CA VAL A 129 16.54 16.94 9.07
C VAL A 129 15.21 16.28 9.46
N TYR A 130 15.24 14.99 9.88
CA TYR A 130 14.01 14.25 10.13
C TYR A 130 13.38 14.53 11.49
N ILE A 131 14.18 14.90 12.49
CA ILE A 131 13.67 15.43 13.75
C ILE A 131 12.98 16.79 13.53
N ALA A 132 13.55 17.66 12.71
CA ALA A 132 12.90 18.93 12.36
C ALA A 132 11.55 18.67 11.67
N ARG A 133 11.51 17.77 10.69
CA ARG A 133 10.28 17.40 9.97
C ARG A 133 9.23 16.78 10.91
N MET A 134 9.59 15.84 11.75
CA MET A 134 8.68 15.25 12.75
C MET A 134 8.09 16.33 13.66
N ASN A 135 8.92 17.27 14.10
CA ASN A 135 8.54 18.38 14.96
C ASN A 135 7.58 19.39 14.31
N GLU A 136 7.44 19.41 12.97
CA GLU A 136 6.44 20.25 12.30
C GLU A 136 5.00 19.88 12.70
N HIS A 137 4.78 18.60 13.04
CA HIS A 137 3.46 18.05 13.33
C HIS A 137 3.24 17.70 14.81
N LEU A 138 4.30 17.67 15.62
CA LEU A 138 4.21 17.36 17.05
C LEU A 138 3.64 18.55 17.84
N GLU A 139 2.68 18.24 18.72
CA GLU A 139 2.14 19.22 19.69
C GLU A 139 3.24 19.72 20.65
N HIS A 140 4.13 18.82 21.09
CA HIS A 140 5.27 19.14 21.94
C HIS A 140 6.55 18.71 21.24
N LYS A 141 7.37 19.69 20.84
CA LYS A 141 8.63 19.45 20.16
C LYS A 141 9.58 18.62 21.01
N THR A 142 10.28 17.70 20.36
CA THR A 142 11.35 16.88 20.96
C THR A 142 12.70 17.31 20.41
N ASN A 143 13.75 17.09 21.20
CA ASN A 143 15.16 17.22 20.76
C ASN A 143 15.65 15.99 19.98
N GLY A 144 14.81 14.96 19.84
CA GLY A 144 15.12 13.76 19.07
C GLY A 144 15.85 12.67 19.84
N ASP A 145 15.85 12.73 21.17
CA ASP A 145 16.55 11.71 22.01
C ASP A 145 16.00 10.29 21.82
N GLY A 146 14.77 10.15 21.38
CA GLY A 146 14.15 8.85 21.13
C GLY A 146 14.23 8.36 19.67
N TRP A 147 14.97 9.06 18.79
CA TRP A 147 15.21 8.61 17.42
C TRP A 147 16.70 8.57 17.15
N HIS A 148 17.25 7.38 16.99
CA HIS A 148 18.68 7.08 16.90
C HIS A 148 19.08 6.72 15.47
N PHE A 149 20.19 7.29 15.00
CA PHE A 149 20.68 7.08 13.65
C PHE A 149 22.06 6.41 13.72
N LEU A 150 22.09 5.14 13.30
CA LEU A 150 23.26 4.30 13.49
C LEU A 150 24.01 4.04 12.18
N THR A 151 25.33 3.92 12.29
CA THR A 151 26.21 3.46 11.21
C THR A 151 27.01 2.25 11.69
N GLY A 152 27.38 1.35 10.78
CA GLY A 152 28.05 0.10 11.15
C GLY A 152 29.04 -0.39 10.11
N GLN A 153 29.76 -1.44 10.49
CA GLN A 153 30.64 -2.15 9.57
C GLN A 153 29.81 -3.18 8.77
N GLN A 154 30.35 -3.59 7.63
CA GLN A 154 29.63 -4.53 6.73
C GLN A 154 29.22 -5.84 7.40
N ALA A 155 29.99 -6.33 8.37
CA ALA A 155 29.70 -7.59 9.05
C ALA A 155 28.44 -7.48 9.94
N GLU A 156 28.33 -6.42 10.73
CA GLU A 156 27.19 -6.15 11.61
C GLU A 156 25.94 -5.81 10.79
N ILE A 157 26.09 -4.99 9.76
CA ILE A 157 25.01 -4.64 8.82
C ILE A 157 24.44 -5.92 8.18
N LYS A 158 25.30 -6.79 7.69
CA LYS A 158 24.88 -8.05 7.06
C LYS A 158 24.12 -8.95 8.05
N GLN A 159 24.65 -9.12 9.26
CA GLN A 159 23.99 -9.94 10.28
C GLN A 159 22.60 -9.39 10.65
N LEU A 160 22.49 -8.07 10.81
CA LEU A 160 21.20 -7.42 11.08
C LEU A 160 20.24 -7.61 9.92
N ALA A 161 20.67 -7.33 8.69
CA ALA A 161 19.84 -7.46 7.49
C ALA A 161 19.33 -8.91 7.30
N GLU A 162 20.18 -9.91 7.50
CA GLU A 162 19.80 -11.32 7.44
C GLU A 162 18.79 -11.69 8.54
N ALA A 163 19.00 -11.21 9.77
CA ALA A 163 18.11 -11.49 10.90
C ALA A 163 16.70 -10.93 10.68
N VAL A 164 16.60 -9.73 10.10
CA VAL A 164 15.30 -9.10 9.82
C VAL A 164 14.73 -9.42 8.43
N GLY A 165 15.42 -10.27 7.68
CA GLY A 165 15.01 -10.69 6.34
C GLY A 165 15.09 -9.60 5.28
N PHE A 166 15.93 -8.58 5.49
CA PHE A 166 16.12 -7.46 4.57
C PHE A 166 17.16 -7.81 3.50
N ARG A 167 16.72 -7.95 2.26
CA ARG A 167 17.58 -8.25 1.12
C ARG A 167 17.78 -7.02 0.24
N TYR A 168 19.03 -6.66 0.05
CA TYR A 168 19.43 -5.51 -0.76
C TYR A 168 20.64 -5.86 -1.63
N ARG A 169 20.88 -5.08 -2.68
CA ARG A 169 21.98 -5.28 -3.61
C ARG A 169 22.56 -3.93 -4.03
N ARG A 170 23.87 -3.85 -4.15
CA ARG A 170 24.53 -2.70 -4.78
C ARG A 170 24.54 -2.87 -6.29
N ASP A 171 24.05 -1.87 -7.02
CA ASP A 171 24.18 -1.84 -8.49
C ASP A 171 25.63 -1.54 -8.87
N PRO A 172 26.32 -2.41 -9.60
CA PRO A 172 27.71 -2.20 -9.96
C PRO A 172 27.94 -1.01 -10.91
N ARG A 173 26.90 -0.58 -11.63
CA ARG A 173 26.99 0.52 -12.60
C ARG A 173 26.81 1.87 -11.92
N THR A 174 25.78 2.02 -11.13
CA THR A 174 25.44 3.29 -10.45
C THR A 174 26.09 3.40 -9.08
N ARG A 175 26.57 2.28 -8.51
CA ARG A 175 27.06 2.14 -7.14
C ARG A 175 26.00 2.43 -6.07
N GLN A 176 24.76 2.63 -6.48
CA GLN A 176 23.63 2.81 -5.58
C GLN A 176 23.10 1.47 -5.07
N PHE A 177 22.42 1.48 -3.94
CA PHE A 177 21.76 0.30 -3.43
C PHE A 177 20.32 0.23 -3.92
N ILE A 178 19.88 -0.98 -4.21
CA ILE A 178 18.52 -1.33 -4.58
C ILE A 178 17.95 -2.14 -3.42
N HIS A 179 16.88 -1.67 -2.83
CA HIS A 179 16.24 -2.26 -1.65
C HIS A 179 14.74 -1.98 -1.62
N ALA A 180 14.00 -2.70 -0.77
CA ALA A 180 12.61 -2.40 -0.45
C ALA A 180 12.54 -1.37 0.70
N ALA A 181 11.48 -0.57 0.75
CA ALA A 181 11.19 0.33 1.86
C ALA A 181 10.31 -0.40 2.89
N VAL A 182 10.74 -0.43 4.15
CA VAL A 182 10.04 -1.13 5.23
C VAL A 182 10.48 -0.62 6.60
N ILE A 183 9.51 -0.36 7.47
CA ILE A 183 9.76 -0.21 8.90
C ILE A 183 9.26 -1.45 9.64
N MET A 184 9.91 -1.82 10.71
CA MET A 184 9.59 -2.97 11.54
C MET A 184 9.27 -2.51 12.96
N ILE A 185 8.23 -3.05 13.56
CA ILE A 185 8.02 -2.91 15.00
C ILE A 185 8.59 -4.13 15.68
N VAL A 186 9.44 -3.88 16.66
CA VAL A 186 10.14 -4.88 17.46
C VAL A 186 9.69 -4.76 18.90
N THR A 187 9.43 -5.88 19.55
CA THR A 187 9.02 -5.91 20.97
C THR A 187 10.14 -5.42 21.88
N PRO A 188 9.85 -5.06 23.15
CA PRO A 188 10.86 -4.71 24.13
C PRO A 188 11.92 -5.80 24.36
N THR A 189 11.55 -7.05 24.10
CA THR A 189 12.44 -8.23 24.21
C THR A 189 13.29 -8.47 22.97
N GLY A 190 13.08 -7.66 21.89
CA GLY A 190 13.84 -7.75 20.65
C GLY A 190 13.28 -8.69 19.62
N LYS A 191 12.02 -9.11 19.72
CA LYS A 191 11.35 -9.95 18.72
C LYS A 191 10.61 -9.11 17.70
N ILE A 192 10.69 -9.47 16.43
CA ILE A 192 10.01 -8.76 15.35
C ILE A 192 8.52 -9.03 15.44
N ALA A 193 7.73 -7.98 15.71
CA ALA A 193 6.28 -8.08 15.86
C ALA A 193 5.54 -7.84 14.55
N GLN A 194 5.92 -6.80 13.78
CA GLN A 194 5.22 -6.40 12.55
C GLN A 194 6.15 -5.77 11.52
N TYR A 195 5.73 -5.81 10.25
CA TYR A 195 6.37 -5.14 9.13
C TYR A 195 5.37 -4.21 8.45
N TYR A 196 5.77 -2.97 8.18
CA TYR A 196 5.00 -2.00 7.40
C TYR A 196 5.78 -1.59 6.17
N TYR A 197 5.19 -1.82 4.99
CA TYR A 197 5.85 -1.63 3.69
C TYR A 197 5.52 -0.28 3.07
N GLY A 198 6.48 0.24 2.31
CA GLY A 198 6.32 1.45 1.51
C GLY A 198 6.93 2.68 2.15
N VAL A 199 6.57 3.85 1.62
CA VAL A 199 7.12 5.15 2.03
C VAL A 199 6.09 6.01 2.75
N GLU A 200 4.84 5.60 2.76
CA GLU A 200 3.74 6.26 3.48
C GLU A 200 3.21 5.29 4.54
N PHE A 201 3.20 5.73 5.78
CA PHE A 201 2.81 4.91 6.91
C PHE A 201 1.55 5.46 7.56
N SER A 202 0.58 4.58 7.82
CA SER A 202 -0.64 4.93 8.55
C SER A 202 -0.33 5.14 10.04
N PRO A 203 -0.53 6.34 10.59
CA PRO A 203 -0.29 6.57 12.02
C PRO A 203 -1.13 5.67 12.93
N LYS A 204 -2.34 5.32 12.49
CA LYS A 204 -3.21 4.40 13.22
C LYS A 204 -2.62 3.01 13.33
N ASP A 205 -2.03 2.51 12.23
CA ASP A 205 -1.48 1.15 12.19
C ASP A 205 -0.17 1.08 12.99
N ILE A 206 0.71 2.10 12.86
CA ILE A 206 1.91 2.21 13.70
C ILE A 206 1.51 2.24 15.19
N ARG A 207 0.53 3.08 15.55
CA ARG A 207 0.07 3.17 16.94
C ARG A 207 -0.42 1.82 17.47
N LEU A 208 -1.21 1.10 16.68
CA LEU A 208 -1.73 -0.21 17.08
C LEU A 208 -0.59 -1.22 17.25
N GLY A 209 0.31 -1.29 16.27
CA GLY A 209 1.48 -2.17 16.34
C GLY A 209 2.39 -1.88 17.54
N LEU A 210 2.61 -0.61 17.88
CA LEU A 210 3.36 -0.24 19.08
C LEU A 210 2.66 -0.70 20.37
N ILE A 211 1.33 -0.57 20.46
CA ILE A 211 0.55 -1.04 21.62
C ILE A 211 0.65 -2.57 21.75
N GLU A 212 0.50 -3.30 20.66
CA GLU A 212 0.59 -4.76 20.65
C GLU A 212 2.00 -5.23 21.01
N ALA A 213 3.02 -4.66 20.38
CA ALA A 213 4.41 -4.99 20.66
C ALA A 213 4.82 -4.66 22.10
N SER A 214 4.30 -3.58 22.71
CA SER A 214 4.57 -3.25 24.11
C SER A 214 4.10 -4.32 25.11
N GLN A 215 3.19 -5.20 24.70
CA GLN A 215 2.68 -6.34 25.45
C GLN A 215 3.33 -7.67 25.01
N ASP A 216 4.46 -7.62 24.31
CA ASP A 216 5.12 -8.77 23.66
C ASP A 216 4.19 -9.59 22.75
N LYS A 217 3.13 -8.95 22.22
CA LYS A 217 2.24 -9.57 21.24
C LYS A 217 2.87 -9.44 19.85
N ILE A 218 2.90 -10.55 19.17
CA ILE A 218 3.33 -10.66 17.77
C ILE A 218 2.09 -10.73 16.91
N GLY A 219 2.13 -10.09 15.75
CA GLY A 219 0.98 -10.01 14.83
C GLY A 219 0.25 -11.34 14.71
N THR A 220 -1.08 -11.28 14.69
CA THR A 220 -1.93 -12.47 14.74
C THR A 220 -1.78 -13.35 13.50
N LEU A 221 -2.13 -14.66 13.60
CA LEU A 221 -2.20 -15.55 12.45
C LEU A 221 -3.09 -15.03 11.31
N VAL A 222 -4.10 -14.21 11.66
CA VAL A 222 -4.98 -13.56 10.69
C VAL A 222 -4.21 -12.50 9.90
N ASP A 223 -3.36 -11.71 10.56
CA ASP A 223 -2.50 -10.73 9.90
C ASP A 223 -1.47 -11.42 9.01
N GLN A 224 -0.91 -12.55 9.46
CA GLN A 224 -0.01 -13.37 8.64
C GLN A 224 -0.70 -13.92 7.38
N VAL A 225 -1.94 -14.39 7.48
CA VAL A 225 -2.71 -14.88 6.33
C VAL A 225 -3.06 -13.73 5.39
N LEU A 226 -3.50 -12.58 5.92
CA LEU A 226 -3.78 -11.40 5.10
C LEU A 226 -2.52 -10.89 4.39
N LEU A 227 -1.40 -10.79 5.10
CA LEU A 227 -0.11 -10.37 4.53
C LEU A 227 0.40 -11.39 3.49
N TYR A 228 0.21 -12.69 3.72
CA TYR A 228 0.53 -13.73 2.74
C TYR A 228 -0.33 -13.62 1.46
N CYS A 229 -1.60 -13.23 1.60
CA CYS A 229 -2.49 -12.94 0.46
C CYS A 229 -2.09 -11.67 -0.30
N TYR A 230 -1.53 -10.67 0.39
CA TYR A 230 -1.05 -9.41 -0.19
C TYR A 230 0.42 -9.45 -0.62
N HIS A 231 1.09 -10.60 -0.51
CA HIS A 231 2.48 -10.72 -0.95
C HIS A 231 2.60 -10.39 -2.44
N TYR A 232 3.01 -9.16 -2.71
CA TYR A 232 3.39 -8.73 -4.05
C TYR A 232 4.76 -9.32 -4.35
N ASP A 233 4.84 -10.17 -5.37
CA ASP A 233 6.12 -10.68 -5.87
C ASP A 233 6.71 -9.67 -6.87
N PRO A 234 7.71 -8.88 -6.46
CA PRO A 234 8.32 -7.88 -7.33
C PRO A 234 9.06 -8.51 -8.52
N SER A 235 9.43 -9.80 -8.42
CA SER A 235 10.15 -10.50 -9.49
C SER A 235 9.24 -10.84 -10.68
N THR A 236 7.97 -11.06 -10.44
CA THR A 236 6.99 -11.39 -11.47
C THR A 236 6.05 -10.24 -11.82
N GLY A 237 6.07 -9.14 -11.04
CA GLY A 237 5.16 -8.00 -11.22
C GLY A 237 3.68 -8.36 -11.01
N ARG A 238 3.38 -9.49 -10.38
CA ARG A 238 2.02 -10.03 -10.21
C ARG A 238 1.75 -10.32 -8.74
N TYR A 239 0.49 -10.21 -8.37
CA TYR A 239 0.03 -10.79 -7.11
C TYR A 239 0.28 -12.29 -7.14
N GLY A 240 0.86 -12.84 -6.06
CA GLY A 240 1.33 -14.21 -6.01
C GLY A 240 0.32 -15.22 -6.52
N ALA A 241 0.78 -16.34 -7.06
CA ALA A 241 -0.04 -17.42 -7.62
C ALA A 241 -1.16 -17.87 -6.67
N VAL A 242 -1.00 -17.66 -5.38
CA VAL A 242 -1.96 -17.97 -4.32
C VAL A 242 -3.19 -17.07 -4.41
N VAL A 243 -3.03 -15.74 -4.57
CA VAL A 243 -4.16 -14.80 -4.72
C VAL A 243 -4.94 -15.11 -5.98
N THR A 244 -4.24 -15.35 -7.09
CA THR A 244 -4.87 -15.73 -8.36
C THR A 244 -5.63 -17.03 -8.25
N ASN A 245 -5.11 -18.03 -7.53
CA ASN A 245 -5.79 -19.30 -7.33
C ASN A 245 -6.98 -19.18 -6.36
N ILE A 246 -6.86 -18.42 -5.28
CA ILE A 246 -7.98 -18.13 -4.35
C ILE A 246 -9.11 -17.43 -5.11
N MET A 247 -8.80 -16.41 -5.92
CA MET A 247 -9.80 -15.71 -6.73
C MET A 247 -10.47 -16.61 -7.75
N ARG A 248 -9.72 -17.53 -8.38
CA ARG A 248 -10.28 -18.54 -9.31
C ARG A 248 -11.22 -19.52 -8.59
N VAL A 249 -10.79 -20.03 -7.43
CA VAL A 249 -11.61 -20.97 -6.64
C VAL A 249 -12.85 -20.28 -6.10
N ALA A 250 -12.73 -19.07 -5.55
CA ALA A 250 -13.87 -18.28 -5.07
C ALA A 250 -14.84 -17.94 -6.21
N GLY A 251 -14.34 -17.55 -7.38
CA GLY A 251 -15.13 -17.29 -8.56
C GLY A 251 -15.89 -18.54 -9.06
N ALA A 252 -15.19 -19.68 -9.12
CA ALA A 252 -15.81 -20.95 -9.50
C ALA A 252 -16.90 -21.39 -8.48
N ALA A 253 -16.64 -21.26 -7.19
CA ALA A 253 -17.61 -21.57 -6.13
C ALA A 253 -18.86 -20.68 -6.25
N THR A 254 -18.69 -19.38 -6.48
CA THR A 254 -19.79 -18.44 -6.68
C THR A 254 -20.63 -18.80 -7.90
N MET A 255 -20.00 -19.16 -9.03
CA MET A 255 -20.69 -19.62 -10.25
C MET A 255 -21.48 -20.90 -10.00
N LEU A 256 -20.92 -21.87 -9.27
CA LEU A 256 -21.61 -23.12 -8.94
C LEU A 256 -22.82 -22.89 -8.04
N ILE A 257 -22.66 -22.06 -7.00
CA ILE A 257 -23.75 -21.72 -6.07
C ILE A 257 -24.87 -20.99 -6.80
N LEU A 258 -24.53 -19.96 -7.59
CA LEU A 258 -25.51 -19.17 -8.33
C LEU A 258 -26.20 -20.01 -9.42
N GLY A 259 -25.40 -20.78 -10.16
CA GLY A 259 -25.95 -21.70 -11.19
C GLY A 259 -26.85 -22.78 -10.59
N GLY A 260 -26.42 -23.38 -9.46
CA GLY A 260 -27.26 -24.34 -8.73
C GLY A 260 -28.56 -23.73 -8.22
N PHE A 261 -28.49 -22.52 -7.66
CA PHE A 261 -29.67 -21.77 -7.22
C PHE A 261 -30.65 -21.50 -8.36
N LEU A 262 -30.16 -21.02 -9.51
CA LEU A 262 -30.98 -20.76 -10.69
C LEU A 262 -31.60 -22.04 -11.24
N ILE A 263 -30.86 -23.15 -11.28
CA ILE A 263 -31.39 -24.46 -11.73
C ILE A 263 -32.48 -24.93 -10.77
N VAL A 264 -32.30 -24.78 -9.46
CA VAL A 264 -33.33 -25.16 -8.47
C VAL A 264 -34.57 -24.29 -8.61
N MET A 265 -34.41 -22.98 -8.78
CA MET A 265 -35.54 -22.07 -9.03
C MET A 265 -36.29 -22.44 -10.31
N TYR A 266 -35.56 -22.61 -11.41
CA TYR A 266 -36.19 -23.01 -12.71
C TYR A 266 -36.94 -24.34 -12.63
N ARG A 267 -36.34 -25.34 -11.93
CA ARG A 267 -37.01 -26.62 -11.69
C ARG A 267 -38.23 -26.52 -10.79
N ARG A 268 -38.24 -25.62 -9.80
CA ARG A 268 -39.42 -25.37 -8.96
C ARG A 268 -40.53 -24.71 -9.76
N GLU A 269 -40.22 -23.73 -10.61
CA GLU A 269 -41.18 -23.00 -11.43
C GLU A 269 -41.78 -23.89 -12.49
N SER A 270 -41.01 -24.73 -13.18
CA SER A 270 -41.50 -25.70 -14.12
C SER A 270 -42.40 -26.78 -13.48
N ARG A 271 -42.15 -27.17 -12.23
CA ARG A 271 -43.01 -28.10 -11.49
C ARG A 271 -44.36 -27.47 -11.08
N VAL A 272 -44.37 -26.20 -10.73
CA VAL A 272 -45.57 -25.44 -10.37
C VAL A 272 -46.41 -25.18 -11.64
N GLY A 273 -45.78 -24.79 -12.76
CA GLY A 273 -46.44 -24.58 -14.03
C GLY A 273 -47.07 -25.87 -14.62
N PHE A 274 -46.40 -27.01 -14.44
CA PHE A 274 -46.95 -28.31 -14.85
C PHE A 274 -48.15 -28.76 -13.99
N LYS A 275 -48.09 -28.52 -12.67
CA LYS A 275 -49.19 -28.82 -11.74
C LYS A 275 -50.44 -27.97 -12.04
N ASN A 276 -50.25 -26.68 -12.33
CA ASN A 276 -51.35 -25.77 -12.68
C ASN A 276 -51.99 -26.11 -14.06
N ARG A 277 -51.22 -26.66 -15.00
CA ARG A 277 -51.79 -27.15 -16.28
C ARG A 277 -52.62 -28.41 -16.12
N LEU A 278 -52.30 -29.30 -15.18
CA LEU A 278 -53.08 -30.51 -14.90
C LEU A 278 -54.38 -30.20 -14.16
N THR A 279 -54.43 -29.14 -13.35
CA THR A 279 -55.67 -28.71 -12.65
C THR A 279 -56.58 -27.84 -13.52
N ALA A 280 -56.04 -27.13 -14.51
CA ALA A 280 -56.81 -26.30 -15.43
C ALA A 280 -57.53 -27.10 -16.54
N ASN A 281 -57.17 -28.37 -16.78
CA ASN A 281 -57.78 -29.20 -17.81
C ASN A 281 -59.04 -29.96 -17.34
N GLY A 282 -59.51 -29.68 -16.11
CA GLY A 282 -60.70 -30.31 -15.49
C GLY A 282 -61.91 -29.40 -15.36
N SER A 283 -61.91 -28.17 -15.83
CA SER A 283 -63.04 -27.26 -15.80
C SER A 283 -63.33 -26.74 -17.23
N SER A 284 -64.40 -27.27 -17.82
CA SER A 284 -65.00 -26.77 -19.05
C SER A 284 -65.39 -25.30 -18.92
N PRO A 285 -65.05 -24.42 -19.85
CA PRO A 285 -65.47 -23.02 -19.74
C PRO A 285 -66.94 -22.94 -20.11
N GLN A 286 -67.81 -22.58 -19.15
CA GLN A 286 -69.18 -22.15 -19.43
C GLN A 286 -69.17 -20.88 -20.25
N GLY A 287 -69.89 -20.91 -21.36
CA GLY A 287 -69.90 -19.85 -22.36
C GLY A 287 -70.37 -18.50 -21.83
N LEU A 288 -69.53 -17.52 -22.07
CA LEU A 288 -69.91 -16.12 -22.01
C LEU A 288 -70.55 -15.74 -23.34
N LYS A 289 -71.82 -15.34 -23.28
CA LYS A 289 -72.54 -14.73 -24.41
C LYS A 289 -71.85 -13.40 -24.77
N PRO A 290 -71.74 -13.07 -26.08
CA PRO A 290 -71.22 -11.73 -26.41
C PRO A 290 -72.37 -10.72 -26.21
N GLU A 291 -72.19 -9.76 -25.33
CA GLU A 291 -72.97 -8.53 -25.30
C GLU A 291 -72.46 -7.59 -26.39
N PHE A 292 -73.33 -7.24 -27.29
CA PHE A 292 -73.21 -6.24 -28.33
C PHE A 292 -73.08 -4.87 -27.60
N TYR A 293 -72.01 -4.20 -27.76
CA TYR A 293 -71.83 -2.78 -27.35
C TYR A 293 -71.99 -1.93 -28.60
N GLU A 294 -73.03 -1.12 -28.63
CA GLU A 294 -73.33 -0.12 -29.66
C GLU A 294 -72.24 0.97 -29.66
N ALA A 295 -71.81 1.35 -30.87
CA ALA A 295 -70.92 2.46 -31.13
C ALA A 295 -71.64 3.76 -30.79
N GLY A 296 -71.03 4.51 -29.82
CA GLY A 296 -71.39 5.90 -29.55
C GLY A 296 -70.27 6.79 -30.11
N ASP A 297 -70.73 7.57 -31.14
CA ASP A 297 -69.88 8.66 -31.68
C ASP A 297 -69.53 9.71 -30.63
N GLY A 298 -68.27 9.99 -30.48
CA GLY A 298 -67.80 11.05 -29.62
C GLY A 298 -66.36 11.47 -30.02
N ALA A 299 -66.33 12.45 -30.92
CA ALA A 299 -65.11 13.15 -31.28
C ALA A 299 -64.58 13.90 -30.04
N ALA A 300 -63.35 13.68 -29.70
CA ALA A 300 -62.58 14.52 -28.77
C ALA A 300 -61.17 14.73 -29.30
N GLU A 301 -61.00 15.89 -29.67
CA GLU A 301 -59.90 16.75 -30.02
C GLU A 301 -58.56 16.48 -29.30
N ALA A 302 -57.47 16.33 -30.06
CA ALA A 302 -56.12 16.19 -29.61
C ALA A 302 -55.58 17.57 -29.21
N ALA A 303 -55.14 17.75 -27.99
CA ALA A 303 -54.34 18.89 -27.53
C ALA A 303 -52.84 18.52 -27.42
N PRO A 304 -51.92 19.37 -27.91
CA PRO A 304 -50.48 19.07 -27.85
C PRO A 304 -49.85 19.40 -26.50
N LEU A 305 -49.05 18.50 -25.98
CA LEU A 305 -48.20 18.75 -24.83
C LEU A 305 -47.01 19.59 -25.25
N GLN A 306 -47.00 20.85 -24.86
CA GLN A 306 -45.78 21.72 -24.87
C GLN A 306 -44.95 21.49 -23.60
N GLY A 307 -43.66 21.26 -23.83
CA GLY A 307 -42.67 21.08 -22.75
C GLY A 307 -42.35 22.37 -22.02
N ALA A 308 -42.08 22.20 -20.75
CA ALA A 308 -41.44 23.24 -19.92
C ALA A 308 -40.07 22.72 -19.49
N ILE A 309 -39.03 23.28 -20.09
CA ILE A 309 -37.65 23.20 -19.59
C ILE A 309 -37.49 24.36 -18.63
N GLU A 310 -37.32 24.07 -17.37
CA GLU A 310 -37.02 25.07 -16.33
C GLU A 310 -35.52 25.06 -16.04
N THR A 311 -34.82 26.03 -16.63
CA THR A 311 -33.43 26.39 -16.35
C THR A 311 -33.36 27.17 -15.03
N ARG A 312 -32.75 26.62 -14.03
CA ARG A 312 -32.47 27.31 -12.77
C ARG A 312 -31.14 28.06 -12.90
N SER A 313 -31.21 29.36 -13.09
CA SER A 313 -30.07 30.29 -13.11
C SER A 313 -29.52 30.54 -11.70
N HIS A 314 -28.22 30.59 -11.68
CA HIS A 314 -27.32 31.00 -10.60
C HIS A 314 -27.57 32.42 -10.16
N ASN A 315 -27.84 32.66 -8.88
CA ASN A 315 -27.85 33.99 -8.29
C ASN A 315 -26.60 34.21 -7.43
N ARG A 316 -25.71 35.06 -7.95
CA ARG A 316 -24.58 35.68 -7.22
C ARG A 316 -25.12 36.84 -6.39
N GLY A 317 -25.11 36.71 -5.08
CA GLY A 317 -25.32 37.82 -4.15
C GLY A 317 -23.97 38.38 -3.68
N LYS A 318 -23.66 39.58 -4.10
CA LYS A 318 -22.67 40.48 -3.50
C LYS A 318 -23.25 41.02 -2.19
N GLY A 319 -22.47 40.98 -1.12
CA GLY A 319 -22.75 41.67 0.13
C GLY A 319 -21.48 42.33 0.66
N THR A 320 -21.44 43.59 0.51
CA THR A 320 -20.46 44.57 1.00
C THR A 320 -20.65 44.85 2.50
N GLY A 321 -19.55 44.97 3.29
CA GLY A 321 -19.39 46.15 4.12
C GLY A 321 -19.29 45.95 5.63
N ARG A 322 -18.16 46.40 6.16
CA ARG A 322 -17.96 47.13 7.44
C ARG A 322 -18.18 46.39 8.79
N ALA A 323 -17.18 46.17 9.54
CA ALA A 323 -16.55 46.98 10.61
C ALA A 323 -15.36 46.18 11.18
#